data_d47f3758672830c5f22610ba9df1636c
#
_entry.id   d47f3758672830c5f22610ba9df1636c
#
_cell.length_a   1.000
_cell.length_b   1.000
_cell.length_c   1.000
_cell.angle_alpha   90.00
_cell.angle_beta   90.00
_cell.angle_gamma   90.00
#
_symmetry.space_group_name_H-M   'P 1'
#
loop_
_entity.id
_entity.type
_entity.pdbx_description
1 polymer ?
#
loop_
_entity_poly.entity_id
_entity_poly.type
_entity_poly.pdbx_seq_one_letter_code
_entity_poly.pdbx_strand_id
1 'polypeptide(L)'
;MLSLRVRLLMWLMLPLSLYIGASAWLAYRSAHDTAELVQDRALLTSAQVIAGQIAWVDGALRASVPPSALELFASPAHDRVFYQVITERGQLLAGPPDFPHPALFPATVPAYANVTYNGEPLRVISFVRTMYDSGTPHRVAVVVAETMYAHDRMLAELWEPSLHRQIAMAALAALLVLIGLTVELHPLIRLKDEVAGRSPQELVPIRAGQLQTELRPIVDAINLCIQRLSAQAQQQRRFVADAAHQLRTPLTLLDTQLQFAAQLDDRAALADVLTAMQTSSRGLADLTNKLLLLSQAEAADTPAFSRSRVDLVAVAAGVLEELVALAQRRNIDLGFESAHTHVWVAGNGGLFHAMVMNLVDNAIRYIHEGGRVTVAIDSADHVAHLRVIDDGPGIHAEARQRVFERFYRNAPPGQPGTGLGLAIVKEIVAASHGTVTLSPGEDGRGLIVTVSLPLSSEAESNAR
;
A
#
# COMPACT_ATOMS: atom_id res chain seq x y z
N MET A 1 -13.22 7.27 8.44
CA MET A 1 -11.93 7.63 7.82
C MET A 1 -12.18 8.64 6.70
N LEU A 2 -11.47 9.75 6.69
CA LEU A 2 -11.55 10.76 5.62
C LEU A 2 -11.02 10.18 4.30
N SER A 3 -11.70 10.48 3.19
CA SER A 3 -11.24 10.03 1.87
C SER A 3 -9.84 10.62 1.54
N LEU A 4 -9.05 9.90 0.73
CA LEU A 4 -7.72 10.33 0.29
C LEU A 4 -7.77 11.74 -0.34
N ARG A 5 -8.83 12.03 -1.09
CA ARG A 5 -9.07 13.35 -1.71
C ARG A 5 -9.16 14.47 -0.68
N VAL A 6 -9.97 14.26 0.37
CA VAL A 6 -10.14 15.27 1.44
C VAL A 6 -8.83 15.47 2.20
N ARG A 7 -8.07 14.41 2.43
CA ARG A 7 -6.78 14.47 3.10
C ARG A 7 -5.74 15.25 2.28
N LEU A 8 -5.62 14.97 0.99
CA LEU A 8 -4.72 15.69 0.09
C LEU A 8 -5.12 17.17 -0.04
N LEU A 9 -6.43 17.44 -0.15
CA LEU A 9 -6.94 18.80 -0.22
C LEU A 9 -6.63 19.58 1.06
N MET A 10 -6.79 18.98 2.24
CA MET A 10 -6.40 19.61 3.51
C MET A 10 -4.91 19.91 3.58
N TRP A 11 -4.06 18.98 3.16
CA TRP A 11 -2.61 19.16 3.17
C TRP A 11 -2.13 20.29 2.25
N LEU A 12 -2.83 20.51 1.12
CA LEU A 12 -2.54 21.60 0.19
C LEU A 12 -3.18 22.94 0.61
N MET A 13 -4.40 22.90 1.12
CA MET A 13 -5.12 24.13 1.48
C MET A 13 -4.64 24.77 2.80
N LEU A 14 -4.15 23.95 3.76
CA LEU A 14 -3.71 24.45 5.06
C LEU A 14 -2.48 25.38 4.94
N PRO A 15 -1.36 25.02 4.28
CA PRO A 15 -0.25 25.95 4.09
C PRO A 15 -0.62 27.14 3.22
N LEU A 16 -1.50 26.97 2.23
CA LEU A 16 -1.97 28.06 1.38
C LEU A 16 -2.76 29.07 2.19
N SER A 17 -3.69 28.64 3.05
CA SER A 17 -4.47 29.54 3.91
C SER A 17 -3.59 30.24 4.93
N LEU A 18 -2.58 29.58 5.49
CA LEU A 18 -1.61 30.19 6.39
C LEU A 18 -0.79 31.28 5.68
N TYR A 19 -0.32 30.99 4.47
CA TYR A 19 0.43 31.97 3.66
C TYR A 19 -0.42 33.20 3.32
N ILE A 20 -1.69 33.00 2.90
CA ILE A 20 -2.61 34.09 2.59
C ILE A 20 -2.89 34.93 3.84
N GLY A 21 -3.14 34.30 4.99
CA GLY A 21 -3.34 35.01 6.26
C GLY A 21 -2.11 35.84 6.65
N ALA A 22 -0.91 35.29 6.56
CA ALA A 22 0.33 36.01 6.84
C ALA A 22 0.57 37.16 5.87
N SER A 23 0.32 36.96 4.58
CA SER A 23 0.45 37.98 3.54
C SER A 23 -0.58 39.11 3.71
N ALA A 24 -1.82 38.80 4.06
CA ALA A 24 -2.85 39.79 4.32
C ALA A 24 -2.52 40.63 5.55
N TRP A 25 -2.05 40.01 6.62
CA TRP A 25 -1.59 40.68 7.82
C TRP A 25 -0.42 41.62 7.53
N LEU A 26 0.58 41.17 6.76
CA LEU A 26 1.74 41.99 6.39
C LEU A 26 1.32 43.17 5.52
N ALA A 27 0.42 42.94 4.55
CA ALA A 27 -0.12 44.03 3.70
C ALA A 27 -0.91 45.07 4.50
N TYR A 28 -1.74 44.62 5.43
CA TYR A 28 -2.45 45.54 6.36
C TYR A 28 -1.47 46.37 7.17
N ARG A 29 -0.47 45.72 7.79
CA ARG A 29 0.53 46.44 8.60
C ARG A 29 1.31 47.46 7.77
N SER A 30 1.76 47.08 6.57
CA SER A 30 2.46 47.99 5.67
C SER A 30 1.60 49.18 5.23
N ALA A 31 0.31 48.94 4.94
CA ALA A 31 -0.63 50.02 4.62
C ALA A 31 -0.82 50.97 5.80
N HIS A 32 -0.98 50.42 7.02
CA HIS A 32 -1.12 51.20 8.25
C HIS A 32 0.12 52.05 8.54
N ASP A 33 1.32 51.46 8.50
CA ASP A 33 2.57 52.18 8.73
C ASP A 33 2.78 53.28 7.68
N THR A 34 2.34 53.07 6.45
CA THR A 34 2.44 54.06 5.35
C THR A 34 1.46 55.22 5.59
N ALA A 35 0.20 54.95 5.96
CA ALA A 35 -0.80 55.95 6.23
C ALA A 35 -0.39 56.82 7.45
N GLU A 36 0.10 56.18 8.52
CA GLU A 36 0.62 56.88 9.70
C GLU A 36 1.81 57.79 9.35
N LEU A 37 2.77 57.32 8.57
CA LEU A 37 3.93 58.10 8.14
C LEU A 37 3.55 59.31 7.30
N VAL A 38 2.57 59.17 6.40
CA VAL A 38 2.07 60.29 5.57
C VAL A 38 1.37 61.34 6.43
N GLN A 39 0.50 60.93 7.35
CA GLN A 39 -0.20 61.80 8.23
C GLN A 39 0.74 62.52 9.19
N ASP A 40 1.70 61.81 9.81
CA ASP A 40 2.68 62.39 10.71
C ASP A 40 3.56 63.45 10.02
N ARG A 41 3.95 63.23 8.75
CA ARG A 41 4.69 64.21 7.95
C ARG A 41 3.87 65.46 7.63
N ALA A 42 2.57 65.29 7.31
CA ALA A 42 1.68 66.41 7.03
C ALA A 42 1.50 67.29 8.28
N LEU A 43 1.25 66.64 9.44
CA LEU A 43 1.14 67.32 10.73
C LEU A 43 2.43 68.06 11.08
N LEU A 44 3.59 67.46 10.91
CA LEU A 44 4.88 68.09 11.18
C LEU A 44 5.10 69.33 10.30
N THR A 45 4.83 69.23 9.01
CA THR A 45 4.98 70.35 8.07
C THR A 45 4.08 71.54 8.50
N SER A 46 2.85 71.25 8.85
CA SER A 46 1.89 72.27 9.31
C SER A 46 2.32 72.90 10.63
N ALA A 47 2.76 72.10 11.60
CA ALA A 47 3.31 72.59 12.84
C ALA A 47 4.55 73.54 12.63
N GLN A 48 5.40 73.16 11.70
CA GLN A 48 6.58 73.99 11.33
C GLN A 48 6.17 75.29 10.65
N VAL A 49 5.16 75.29 9.75
CA VAL A 49 4.63 76.50 9.12
C VAL A 49 4.04 77.44 10.17
N ILE A 50 3.19 76.93 11.08
CA ILE A 50 2.61 77.70 12.16
C ILE A 50 3.73 78.25 13.08
N ALA A 51 4.68 77.41 13.46
CA ALA A 51 5.79 77.84 14.29
C ALA A 51 6.64 78.95 13.62
N GLY A 52 6.78 78.91 12.28
CA GLY A 52 7.47 79.95 11.48
C GLY A 52 6.83 81.33 11.57
N GLN A 53 5.53 81.39 11.82
CA GLN A 53 4.74 82.64 11.91
C GLN A 53 4.66 83.22 13.33
N ILE A 54 5.31 82.64 14.32
CA ILE A 54 5.40 83.18 15.67
C ILE A 54 6.47 84.27 15.68
N ALA A 55 6.13 85.48 16.03
CA ALA A 55 7.03 86.64 16.08
C ALA A 55 6.83 87.49 17.33
N TRP A 56 7.87 88.20 17.69
CA TRP A 56 7.79 89.27 18.69
C TRP A 56 7.20 90.52 18.04
N VAL A 57 6.08 91.01 18.60
CA VAL A 57 5.42 92.24 18.19
C VAL A 57 5.16 93.06 19.44
N ASP A 58 5.65 94.34 19.52
CA ASP A 58 5.51 95.23 20.63
C ASP A 58 5.92 94.64 22.01
N GLY A 59 6.99 93.83 22.05
CA GLY A 59 7.48 93.19 23.28
C GLY A 59 6.66 91.99 23.77
N ALA A 60 5.70 91.49 22.99
CA ALA A 60 4.91 90.33 23.29
C ALA A 60 4.99 89.27 22.14
N LEU A 61 4.95 88.00 22.50
CA LEU A 61 4.85 86.94 21.50
C LEU A 61 3.45 86.92 20.90
N ARG A 62 3.36 86.99 19.60
CA ARG A 62 2.12 86.84 18.84
C ARG A 62 2.23 85.69 17.85
N ALA A 63 1.23 84.84 17.75
CA ALA A 63 1.10 83.85 16.74
C ALA A 63 0.01 84.29 15.75
N SER A 64 0.44 84.49 14.48
CA SER A 64 -0.49 84.70 13.36
C SER A 64 -0.60 83.42 12.55
N VAL A 65 -1.73 82.73 12.61
CA VAL A 65 -1.90 81.49 11.82
C VAL A 65 -2.51 81.91 10.48
N PRO A 66 -1.76 81.80 9.41
CA PRO A 66 -2.27 82.17 8.09
C PRO A 66 -3.27 81.09 7.59
N PRO A 67 -4.31 81.50 6.83
CA PRO A 67 -5.24 80.52 6.23
C PRO A 67 -4.54 79.45 5.41
N SER A 68 -3.44 79.80 4.74
CA SER A 68 -2.64 78.84 3.95
C SER A 68 -2.01 77.73 4.79
N ALA A 69 -1.76 77.90 6.09
CA ALA A 69 -1.31 76.82 6.99
C ALA A 69 -2.42 75.81 7.27
N LEU A 70 -3.67 76.24 7.20
CA LEU A 70 -4.86 75.40 7.39
C LEU A 70 -5.33 74.82 6.05
N GLU A 71 -5.06 75.45 4.91
CA GLU A 71 -5.35 74.93 3.57
C GLU A 71 -4.54 73.68 3.24
N LEU A 72 -3.34 73.49 3.83
CA LEU A 72 -2.57 72.26 3.70
C LEU A 72 -3.31 70.99 4.15
N PHE A 73 -4.37 71.20 4.97
CA PHE A 73 -5.25 70.11 5.45
C PHE A 73 -6.57 70.04 4.68
N ALA A 74 -6.74 70.80 3.61
CA ALA A 74 -7.93 70.68 2.78
C ALA A 74 -7.93 69.32 2.06
N SER A 75 -8.13 68.27 2.82
CA SER A 75 -8.28 66.91 2.38
C SER A 75 -9.63 66.68 1.74
N PRO A 76 -9.73 65.91 0.64
CA PRO A 76 -11.01 65.43 0.12
C PRO A 76 -11.84 64.65 1.12
N ALA A 77 -11.23 64.20 2.19
CA ALA A 77 -11.87 63.44 3.27
C ALA A 77 -12.60 64.32 4.31
N HIS A 78 -12.56 65.68 4.17
CA HIS A 78 -13.16 66.66 5.09
C HIS A 78 -12.63 66.55 6.52
N ASP A 79 -11.30 66.30 6.66
CA ASP A 79 -10.67 66.31 7.98
C ASP A 79 -10.75 67.68 8.63
N ARG A 80 -11.00 67.65 9.96
CA ARG A 80 -10.99 68.83 10.77
C ARG A 80 -9.62 69.02 11.38
N VAL A 81 -9.08 70.21 11.23
CA VAL A 81 -7.79 70.59 11.78
C VAL A 81 -7.98 71.50 12.98
N PHE A 82 -7.29 71.15 14.02
CA PHE A 82 -7.22 71.92 15.23
C PHE A 82 -5.77 72.32 15.49
N TYR A 83 -5.56 73.48 16.04
CA TYR A 83 -4.26 73.96 16.45
C TYR A 83 -4.30 74.71 17.73
N GLN A 84 -3.22 74.71 18.50
CA GLN A 84 -3.03 75.45 19.70
C GLN A 84 -1.60 75.91 19.85
N VAL A 85 -1.36 77.12 20.23
CA VAL A 85 -0.03 77.66 20.44
C VAL A 85 0.04 78.20 21.89
N ILE A 86 0.94 77.62 22.70
CA ILE A 86 1.08 77.90 24.12
C ILE A 86 2.55 78.18 24.47
N THR A 87 2.78 79.17 25.30
CA THR A 87 4.15 79.44 25.83
C THR A 87 4.43 78.51 27.02
N GLU A 88 5.71 78.38 27.39
CA GLU A 88 6.15 77.55 28.53
C GLU A 88 5.52 78.01 29.87
N ARG A 89 5.13 79.28 29.96
CA ARG A 89 4.41 79.87 31.15
C ARG A 89 2.90 79.60 31.14
N GLY A 90 2.38 78.78 30.19
CA GLY A 90 0.96 78.47 30.06
C GLY A 90 0.12 79.54 29.39
N GLN A 91 0.69 80.55 28.81
CA GLN A 91 -0.06 81.59 28.11
C GLN A 91 -0.49 81.08 26.73
N LEU A 92 -1.80 81.07 26.46
CA LEU A 92 -2.37 80.75 25.17
C LEU A 92 -2.17 81.93 24.20
N LEU A 93 -1.46 81.67 23.09
CA LEU A 93 -1.23 82.66 22.04
C LEU A 93 -2.26 82.53 20.89
N ALA A 94 -2.69 81.34 20.59
CA ALA A 94 -3.71 81.07 19.55
C ALA A 94 -4.36 79.72 19.75
N GLY A 95 -5.61 79.53 19.29
CA GLY A 95 -6.37 78.30 19.35
C GLY A 95 -7.37 78.18 20.47
N PRO A 96 -8.14 77.08 20.54
CA PRO A 96 -9.13 76.86 21.60
C PRO A 96 -8.46 76.55 22.94
N PRO A 97 -9.01 77.09 24.09
CA PRO A 97 -8.42 76.92 25.42
C PRO A 97 -8.49 75.46 25.93
N ASP A 98 -9.56 74.74 25.57
CA ASP A 98 -9.84 73.37 26.06
C ASP A 98 -9.34 72.26 25.17
N PHE A 99 -8.32 72.53 24.33
CA PHE A 99 -7.80 71.58 23.43
C PHE A 99 -6.90 70.51 24.15
N PRO A 100 -7.18 69.21 24.02
CA PRO A 100 -6.41 68.19 24.69
C PRO A 100 -5.02 68.08 24.07
N HIS A 101 -3.98 68.05 24.85
CA HIS A 101 -2.63 67.88 24.46
C HIS A 101 -1.90 66.81 25.30
N PRO A 102 -1.18 65.87 24.72
CA PRO A 102 -0.56 64.77 25.47
C PRO A 102 0.62 65.27 26.33
N ALA A 103 1.49 66.07 25.78
CA ALA A 103 2.57 66.74 26.49
C ALA A 103 2.91 68.03 25.72
N LEU A 104 2.83 69.19 26.36
CA LEU A 104 3.15 70.45 25.70
C LEU A 104 4.65 70.59 25.39
N PHE A 105 5.50 70.15 26.31
CA PHE A 105 6.95 70.24 26.19
C PHE A 105 7.59 68.86 26.39
N PRO A 106 7.46 67.95 25.41
CA PRO A 106 8.02 66.60 25.51
C PRO A 106 9.57 66.62 25.52
N ALA A 107 10.15 65.55 26.07
CA ALA A 107 11.60 65.42 26.11
C ALA A 107 12.19 65.17 24.70
N THR A 108 11.43 64.53 23.82
CA THR A 108 11.76 64.32 22.43
C THR A 108 10.80 65.10 21.51
N VAL A 109 11.36 65.83 20.54
CA VAL A 109 10.58 66.68 19.62
C VAL A 109 10.89 66.23 18.18
N PRO A 110 9.86 66.01 17.31
CA PRO A 110 8.42 66.12 17.55
C PRO A 110 7.85 64.93 18.31
N ALA A 111 6.77 65.11 19.08
CA ALA A 111 6.03 64.04 19.77
C ALA A 111 4.64 63.89 19.16
N TYR A 112 4.29 62.65 18.83
CA TYR A 112 2.98 62.30 18.27
C TYR A 112 2.16 61.53 19.30
N ALA A 113 0.83 61.74 19.29
CA ALA A 113 -0.09 61.00 20.14
C ALA A 113 -1.48 60.93 19.51
N ASN A 114 -2.22 59.90 19.88
CA ASN A 114 -3.64 59.80 19.55
C ASN A 114 -4.45 60.26 20.75
N VAL A 115 -5.36 61.21 20.54
CA VAL A 115 -6.27 61.74 21.58
C VAL A 115 -7.70 61.76 21.04
N THR A 116 -8.67 61.87 21.95
CA THR A 116 -10.08 62.03 21.56
C THR A 116 -10.52 63.44 21.95
N TYR A 117 -11.11 64.17 21.00
CA TYR A 117 -11.66 65.51 21.23
C TYR A 117 -13.05 65.62 20.59
N ASN A 118 -14.05 66.10 21.39
CA ASN A 118 -15.45 66.14 20.95
C ASN A 118 -16.01 64.82 20.41
N GLY A 119 -15.50 63.64 20.89
CA GLY A 119 -15.93 62.34 20.46
C GLY A 119 -15.26 61.82 19.18
N GLU A 120 -14.36 62.61 18.55
CA GLU A 120 -13.62 62.23 17.36
C GLU A 120 -12.18 61.86 17.70
N PRO A 121 -11.62 60.78 17.14
CA PRO A 121 -10.22 60.43 17.29
C PRO A 121 -9.35 61.40 16.48
N LEU A 122 -8.34 61.95 17.12
CA LEU A 122 -7.38 62.87 16.52
C LEU A 122 -5.96 62.30 16.61
N ARG A 123 -5.20 62.50 15.55
CA ARG A 123 -3.74 62.41 15.60
C ARG A 123 -3.15 63.78 15.89
N VAL A 124 -2.31 63.88 16.90
CA VAL A 124 -1.80 65.16 17.44
C VAL A 124 -0.27 65.12 17.36
N ILE A 125 0.31 66.24 16.92
CA ILE A 125 1.73 66.49 17.03
C ILE A 125 1.98 67.66 18.03
N SER A 126 2.99 67.51 18.87
CA SER A 126 3.51 68.60 19.70
C SER A 126 4.91 68.98 19.20
N PHE A 127 5.03 70.16 18.64
CA PHE A 127 6.28 70.72 18.12
C PHE A 127 6.72 71.92 18.96
N VAL A 128 7.96 71.92 19.46
CA VAL A 128 8.46 72.99 20.32
C VAL A 128 9.49 73.85 19.54
N ARG A 129 9.25 75.17 19.52
CA ARG A 129 10.18 76.15 18.99
C ARG A 129 10.78 76.98 20.09
N THR A 130 12.05 77.19 20.15
CA THR A 130 12.72 78.11 21.05
C THR A 130 12.87 79.47 20.35
N MET A 131 12.31 80.50 20.96
CA MET A 131 12.42 81.90 20.54
C MET A 131 13.32 82.63 21.52
N TYR A 132 14.04 83.64 21.04
CA TYR A 132 14.97 84.41 21.86
C TYR A 132 14.50 85.87 21.97
N ASP A 133 14.43 86.34 23.18
CA ASP A 133 14.24 87.74 23.45
C ASP A 133 15.40 88.27 24.28
N SER A 134 16.13 89.25 23.74
CA SER A 134 17.29 89.88 24.43
C SER A 134 18.23 88.86 25.10
N GLY A 135 18.43 87.70 24.46
CA GLY A 135 19.28 86.61 24.91
C GLY A 135 18.64 85.58 25.85
N THR A 136 17.39 85.79 26.28
CA THR A 136 16.63 84.79 27.09
C THR A 136 15.84 83.83 26.19
N PRO A 137 15.99 82.53 26.37
CA PRO A 137 15.21 81.56 25.60
C PRO A 137 13.79 81.39 26.11
N HIS A 138 12.83 81.52 25.23
CA HIS A 138 11.39 81.27 25.49
C HIS A 138 10.93 80.13 24.62
N ARG A 139 10.44 79.05 25.24
CA ARG A 139 9.93 77.87 24.51
C ARG A 139 8.42 78.08 24.24
N VAL A 140 8.05 77.81 23.00
CA VAL A 140 6.65 77.87 22.55
C VAL A 140 6.30 76.51 21.96
N ALA A 141 5.22 75.93 22.51
CA ALA A 141 4.67 74.68 21.98
C ALA A 141 3.59 75.01 20.94
N VAL A 142 3.76 74.41 19.76
CA VAL A 142 2.78 74.41 18.68
C VAL A 142 2.18 73.00 18.62
N VAL A 143 0.92 72.87 18.94
CA VAL A 143 0.14 71.62 18.89
C VAL A 143 -0.78 71.75 17.68
N VAL A 144 -0.68 70.71 16.80
CA VAL A 144 -1.57 70.58 15.64
C VAL A 144 -2.17 69.19 15.66
N ALA A 145 -3.46 69.13 15.36
CA ALA A 145 -4.18 67.86 15.32
C ALA A 145 -5.09 67.79 14.09
N GLU A 146 -5.31 66.59 13.65
CA GLU A 146 -6.17 66.29 12.52
C GLU A 146 -7.02 65.05 12.83
N THR A 147 -8.27 65.02 12.37
CA THR A 147 -9.12 63.82 12.44
C THR A 147 -8.56 62.70 11.61
N MET A 148 -8.90 61.45 11.92
CA MET A 148 -8.33 60.29 11.27
C MET A 148 -9.10 59.79 10.02
N TYR A 149 -10.02 60.60 9.46
CA TYR A 149 -10.84 60.20 8.32
C TYR A 149 -9.98 59.96 7.04
N ALA A 150 -9.03 60.84 6.75
CA ALA A 150 -8.10 60.65 5.63
C ALA A 150 -7.20 59.46 5.84
N HIS A 151 -6.74 59.21 7.07
CA HIS A 151 -5.95 58.06 7.46
C HIS A 151 -6.71 56.75 7.18
N ASP A 152 -7.95 56.67 7.70
CA ASP A 152 -8.78 55.45 7.55
C ASP A 152 -9.14 55.19 6.08
N ARG A 153 -9.42 56.25 5.32
CA ARG A 153 -9.68 56.16 3.89
C ARG A 153 -8.46 55.72 3.12
N MET A 154 -7.30 56.29 3.40
CA MET A 154 -6.02 55.91 2.78
C MET A 154 -5.68 54.44 3.11
N LEU A 155 -5.89 54.01 4.35
CA LEU A 155 -5.70 52.64 4.78
C LEU A 155 -6.61 51.72 3.97
N ALA A 156 -7.91 52.03 3.82
CA ALA A 156 -8.84 51.25 3.03
C ALA A 156 -8.43 51.17 1.55
N GLU A 157 -8.07 52.31 0.93
CA GLU A 157 -7.65 52.38 -0.47
C GLU A 157 -6.37 51.56 -0.76
N LEU A 158 -5.46 51.43 0.20
CA LEU A 158 -4.24 50.63 0.07
C LEU A 158 -4.47 49.14 0.34
N TRP A 159 -5.30 48.79 1.32
CA TRP A 159 -5.46 47.44 1.81
C TRP A 159 -6.54 46.64 1.07
N GLU A 160 -7.73 47.23 0.80
CA GLU A 160 -8.86 46.53 0.18
C GLU A 160 -8.52 45.92 -1.19
N PRO A 161 -7.86 46.60 -2.13
CA PRO A 161 -7.49 45.99 -3.42
C PRO A 161 -6.50 44.83 -3.26
N SER A 162 -5.63 44.93 -2.27
CA SER A 162 -4.69 43.84 -1.96
C SER A 162 -5.41 42.61 -1.44
N LEU A 163 -6.41 42.80 -0.56
CA LEU A 163 -7.23 41.72 -0.03
C LEU A 163 -8.03 41.01 -1.15
N HIS A 164 -8.72 41.77 -2.01
CA HIS A 164 -9.48 41.24 -3.12
C HIS A 164 -8.61 40.41 -4.07
N ARG A 165 -7.41 40.89 -4.38
CA ARG A 165 -6.43 40.19 -5.21
C ARG A 165 -5.98 38.87 -4.58
N GLN A 166 -5.72 38.88 -3.27
CA GLN A 166 -5.33 37.66 -2.54
C GLN A 166 -6.48 36.63 -2.50
N ILE A 167 -7.72 37.06 -2.26
CA ILE A 167 -8.90 36.17 -2.30
C ILE A 167 -9.09 35.57 -3.69
N ALA A 168 -8.96 36.37 -4.74
CA ALA A 168 -9.08 35.87 -6.13
C ALA A 168 -8.00 34.84 -6.46
N MET A 169 -6.75 35.09 -6.06
CA MET A 169 -5.65 34.15 -6.22
C MET A 169 -5.87 32.85 -5.43
N ALA A 170 -6.38 32.94 -4.20
CA ALA A 170 -6.73 31.79 -3.39
C ALA A 170 -7.81 30.94 -4.02
N ALA A 171 -8.88 31.58 -4.51
CA ALA A 171 -9.98 30.90 -5.19
C ALA A 171 -9.50 30.20 -6.47
N LEU A 172 -8.66 30.88 -7.27
CA LEU A 172 -8.05 30.26 -8.47
C LEU A 172 -7.17 29.07 -8.12
N ALA A 173 -6.30 29.21 -7.11
CA ALA A 173 -5.45 28.11 -6.67
C ALA A 173 -6.27 26.90 -6.18
N ALA A 174 -7.32 27.15 -5.37
CA ALA A 174 -8.22 26.11 -4.90
C ALA A 174 -8.92 25.38 -6.07
N LEU A 175 -9.39 26.14 -7.06
CA LEU A 175 -10.01 25.59 -8.26
C LEU A 175 -9.03 24.71 -9.05
N LEU A 176 -7.80 25.18 -9.28
CA LEU A 176 -6.78 24.42 -10.01
C LEU A 176 -6.39 23.13 -9.27
N VAL A 177 -6.26 23.19 -7.94
CA VAL A 177 -6.01 22.00 -7.12
C VAL A 177 -7.16 21.00 -7.22
N LEU A 178 -8.40 21.46 -7.19
CA LEU A 178 -9.57 20.60 -7.32
C LEU A 178 -9.64 19.91 -8.69
N ILE A 179 -9.39 20.65 -9.75
CA ILE A 179 -9.34 20.13 -11.13
C ILE A 179 -8.19 19.12 -11.24
N GLY A 180 -6.97 19.49 -10.83
CA GLY A 180 -5.82 18.61 -10.88
C GLY A 180 -6.06 17.30 -10.14
N LEU A 181 -6.58 17.37 -8.90
CA LEU A 181 -6.86 16.17 -8.10
C LEU A 181 -7.93 15.26 -8.72
N THR A 182 -8.94 15.85 -9.39
CA THR A 182 -9.97 15.06 -10.07
C THR A 182 -9.44 14.37 -11.33
N VAL A 183 -8.60 15.04 -12.09
CA VAL A 183 -7.98 14.49 -13.31
C VAL A 183 -6.99 13.38 -12.95
N GLU A 184 -6.10 13.64 -11.99
CA GLU A 184 -5.06 12.68 -11.59
C GLU A 184 -5.59 11.44 -10.88
N LEU A 185 -6.69 11.53 -10.13
CA LEU A 185 -7.29 10.36 -9.46
C LEU A 185 -8.28 9.59 -10.34
N HIS A 186 -8.68 10.12 -11.50
CA HIS A 186 -9.64 9.46 -12.38
C HIS A 186 -9.18 8.09 -12.91
N PRO A 187 -7.90 7.91 -13.35
CA PRO A 187 -7.39 6.59 -13.77
C PRO A 187 -7.43 5.54 -12.67
N LEU A 188 -7.16 5.94 -11.42
CA LEU A 188 -7.20 5.03 -10.27
C LEU A 188 -8.64 4.53 -9.97
N ILE A 189 -9.61 5.42 -10.12
CA ILE A 189 -11.03 5.05 -9.93
C ILE A 189 -11.49 4.13 -11.05
N ARG A 190 -11.12 4.40 -12.31
CA ARG A 190 -11.40 3.51 -13.42
C ARG A 190 -10.79 2.12 -13.22
N LEU A 191 -9.52 2.05 -12.78
CA LEU A 191 -8.87 0.78 -12.48
C LEU A 191 -9.61 0.00 -11.38
N LYS A 192 -10.00 0.69 -10.29
CA LYS A 192 -10.81 0.09 -9.21
C LYS A 192 -12.11 -0.50 -9.76
N ASP A 193 -12.84 0.27 -10.59
CA ASP A 193 -14.15 -0.13 -11.12
C ASP A 193 -13.98 -1.28 -12.14
N GLU A 194 -12.92 -1.27 -12.95
CA GLU A 194 -12.57 -2.35 -13.88
C GLU A 194 -12.27 -3.66 -13.12
N VAL A 195 -11.48 -3.59 -12.04
CA VAL A 195 -11.17 -4.77 -11.21
C VAL A 195 -12.41 -5.26 -10.46
N ALA A 196 -13.20 -4.35 -9.88
CA ALA A 196 -14.39 -4.70 -9.10
C ALA A 196 -15.55 -5.23 -9.95
N GLY A 197 -15.67 -4.76 -11.19
CA GLY A 197 -16.73 -5.19 -12.12
C GLY A 197 -16.46 -6.52 -12.83
N ARG A 198 -15.25 -7.09 -12.71
CA ARG A 198 -14.91 -8.37 -13.35
C ARG A 198 -15.57 -9.53 -12.63
N SER A 199 -16.10 -10.46 -13.40
CA SER A 199 -16.57 -11.72 -12.83
C SER A 199 -15.35 -12.56 -12.37
N PRO A 200 -15.49 -13.41 -11.32
CA PRO A 200 -14.39 -14.28 -10.85
C PRO A 200 -13.86 -15.24 -11.91
N GLN A 201 -14.56 -15.40 -13.02
CA GLN A 201 -14.22 -16.28 -14.12
C GLN A 201 -13.47 -15.58 -15.26
N GLU A 202 -13.47 -14.24 -15.28
CA GLU A 202 -12.76 -13.42 -16.29
C GLU A 202 -11.31 -13.17 -15.87
N LEU A 203 -10.47 -14.16 -16.08
CA LEU A 203 -9.03 -14.10 -15.80
C LEU A 203 -8.24 -13.50 -16.99
N VAL A 204 -8.70 -12.34 -17.50
CA VAL A 204 -8.05 -11.63 -18.62
C VAL A 204 -7.13 -10.52 -18.03
N PRO A 205 -5.89 -10.37 -18.51
CA PRO A 205 -5.00 -9.32 -18.05
C PRO A 205 -5.58 -7.91 -18.24
N ILE A 206 -5.27 -7.02 -17.32
CA ILE A 206 -5.62 -5.61 -17.37
C ILE A 206 -4.72 -4.91 -18.37
N ARG A 207 -5.27 -4.08 -19.26
CA ARG A 207 -4.50 -3.36 -20.28
C ARG A 207 -3.80 -2.15 -19.66
N ALA A 208 -2.47 -2.20 -19.58
CA ALA A 208 -1.64 -1.13 -19.01
C ALA A 208 -1.40 0.07 -19.96
N GLY A 209 -1.90 0.04 -21.19
CA GLY A 209 -1.49 0.96 -22.26
C GLY A 209 -1.85 2.46 -22.09
N GLN A 210 -2.70 2.83 -21.13
CA GLN A 210 -3.12 4.21 -20.86
C GLN A 210 -2.90 4.63 -19.40
N LEU A 211 -2.12 3.86 -18.64
CA LEU A 211 -1.90 4.14 -17.22
C LEU A 211 -0.63 4.96 -17.01
N GLN A 212 -0.69 5.83 -15.98
CA GLN A 212 0.47 6.57 -15.51
C GLN A 212 1.59 5.61 -15.09
N THR A 213 2.84 6.06 -15.23
CA THR A 213 4.04 5.25 -14.96
C THR A 213 4.03 4.67 -13.54
N GLU A 214 3.47 5.42 -12.58
CA GLU A 214 3.39 5.06 -11.17
C GLU A 214 2.40 3.91 -10.88
N LEU A 215 1.42 3.72 -11.75
CA LEU A 215 0.40 2.65 -11.60
C LEU A 215 0.80 1.36 -12.32
N ARG A 216 1.76 1.39 -13.24
CA ARG A 216 2.23 0.21 -13.99
C ARG A 216 2.69 -0.94 -13.08
N PRO A 217 3.55 -0.71 -12.05
CA PRO A 217 4.00 -1.81 -11.18
C PRO A 217 2.85 -2.51 -10.45
N ILE A 218 1.79 -1.75 -10.09
CA ILE A 218 0.61 -2.31 -9.43
C ILE A 218 -0.18 -3.18 -10.40
N VAL A 219 -0.38 -2.72 -11.63
CA VAL A 219 -1.09 -3.48 -12.67
C VAL A 219 -0.30 -4.72 -13.07
N ASP A 220 1.03 -4.64 -13.17
CA ASP A 220 1.89 -5.78 -13.47
C ASP A 220 1.80 -6.84 -12.36
N ALA A 221 1.80 -6.43 -11.09
CA ALA A 221 1.60 -7.33 -9.96
C ALA A 221 0.21 -8.00 -9.99
N ILE A 222 -0.86 -7.25 -10.29
CA ILE A 222 -2.21 -7.78 -10.45
C ILE A 222 -2.25 -8.77 -11.62
N ASN A 223 -1.67 -8.43 -12.77
CA ASN A 223 -1.62 -9.29 -13.94
C ASN A 223 -0.86 -10.59 -13.66
N LEU A 224 0.22 -10.54 -12.89
CA LEU A 224 0.93 -11.73 -12.45
C LEU A 224 0.03 -12.64 -11.57
N CYS A 225 -0.74 -12.05 -10.65
CA CYS A 225 -1.73 -12.78 -9.85
C CYS A 225 -2.80 -13.43 -10.74
N ILE A 226 -3.34 -12.68 -11.71
CA ILE A 226 -4.34 -13.18 -12.67
C ILE A 226 -3.77 -14.36 -13.48
N GLN A 227 -2.53 -14.26 -13.96
CA GLN A 227 -1.86 -15.34 -14.68
C GLN A 227 -1.72 -16.59 -13.83
N ARG A 228 -1.29 -16.47 -12.57
CA ARG A 228 -1.18 -17.61 -11.64
C ARG A 228 -2.54 -18.27 -11.38
N LEU A 229 -3.57 -17.48 -11.11
CA LEU A 229 -4.94 -17.98 -10.89
C LEU A 229 -5.50 -18.64 -12.14
N SER A 230 -5.25 -18.09 -13.33
CA SER A 230 -5.66 -18.66 -14.61
C SER A 230 -5.01 -20.02 -14.86
N ALA A 231 -3.69 -20.11 -14.62
CA ALA A 231 -2.95 -21.36 -14.77
C ALA A 231 -3.48 -22.42 -13.80
N GLN A 232 -3.72 -22.06 -12.53
CA GLN A 232 -4.28 -22.96 -11.52
C GLN A 232 -5.69 -23.43 -11.89
N ALA A 233 -6.57 -22.52 -12.31
CA ALA A 233 -7.94 -22.85 -12.72
C ALA A 233 -7.93 -23.76 -13.95
N GLN A 234 -7.04 -23.54 -14.89
CA GLN A 234 -6.90 -24.39 -16.08
C GLN A 234 -6.39 -25.79 -15.72
N GLN A 235 -5.42 -25.89 -14.81
CA GLN A 235 -4.92 -27.15 -14.29
C GLN A 235 -6.03 -27.95 -13.58
N GLN A 236 -6.82 -27.28 -12.76
CA GLN A 236 -7.95 -27.90 -12.05
C GLN A 236 -9.02 -28.38 -13.02
N ARG A 237 -9.37 -27.58 -14.05
CA ARG A 237 -10.34 -28.01 -15.08
C ARG A 237 -9.87 -29.24 -15.84
N ARG A 238 -8.59 -29.29 -16.23
CA ARG A 238 -7.99 -30.48 -16.88
C ARG A 238 -8.08 -31.69 -15.96
N PHE A 239 -7.69 -31.54 -14.69
CA PHE A 239 -7.76 -32.63 -13.72
C PHE A 239 -9.17 -33.19 -13.59
N VAL A 240 -10.21 -32.34 -13.46
CA VAL A 240 -11.61 -32.80 -13.37
C VAL A 240 -12.03 -33.52 -14.67
N ALA A 241 -11.67 -32.99 -15.83
CA ALA A 241 -11.99 -33.60 -17.11
C ALA A 241 -11.34 -34.97 -17.27
N ASP A 242 -10.05 -35.09 -16.93
CA ASP A 242 -9.28 -36.34 -17.02
C ASP A 242 -9.80 -37.36 -16.01
N ALA A 243 -10.08 -36.95 -14.76
CA ALA A 243 -10.66 -37.84 -13.75
C ALA A 243 -12.03 -38.37 -14.19
N ALA A 244 -12.91 -37.49 -14.72
CA ALA A 244 -14.21 -37.92 -15.26
C ALA A 244 -14.09 -38.92 -16.40
N HIS A 245 -13.11 -38.72 -17.30
CA HIS A 245 -12.85 -39.65 -18.40
C HIS A 245 -12.36 -41.00 -17.89
N GLN A 246 -11.41 -41.03 -16.95
CA GLN A 246 -10.87 -42.24 -16.36
C GLN A 246 -11.86 -43.00 -15.48
N LEU A 247 -12.85 -42.35 -14.88
CA LEU A 247 -13.94 -42.97 -14.15
C LEU A 247 -15.01 -43.56 -15.10
N ARG A 248 -15.28 -42.90 -16.22
CA ARG A 248 -16.29 -43.35 -17.18
C ARG A 248 -15.97 -44.73 -17.77
N THR A 249 -14.72 -44.97 -18.12
CA THR A 249 -14.29 -46.22 -18.78
C THR A 249 -14.59 -47.47 -17.93
N PRO A 250 -14.13 -47.58 -16.66
CA PRO A 250 -14.43 -48.73 -15.81
C PRO A 250 -15.93 -48.85 -15.45
N LEU A 251 -16.62 -47.74 -15.35
CA LEU A 251 -18.10 -47.75 -15.10
C LEU A 251 -18.84 -48.30 -16.32
N THR A 252 -18.47 -47.90 -17.53
CA THR A 252 -19.08 -48.47 -18.74
C THR A 252 -18.78 -49.95 -18.88
N LEU A 253 -17.52 -50.39 -18.53
CA LEU A 253 -17.16 -51.81 -18.53
C LEU A 253 -18.01 -52.59 -17.49
N LEU A 254 -18.17 -52.08 -16.28
CA LEU A 254 -19.03 -52.70 -15.26
C LEU A 254 -20.49 -52.86 -15.72
N ASP A 255 -21.04 -51.77 -16.34
CA ASP A 255 -22.40 -51.82 -16.87
C ASP A 255 -22.55 -52.87 -17.98
N THR A 256 -21.56 -52.96 -18.90
CA THR A 256 -21.53 -53.99 -19.96
C THR A 256 -21.45 -55.38 -19.35
N GLN A 257 -20.58 -55.60 -18.33
CA GLN A 257 -20.46 -56.89 -17.63
C GLN A 257 -21.73 -57.27 -16.91
N LEU A 258 -22.44 -56.33 -16.28
CA LEU A 258 -23.73 -56.52 -15.68
C LEU A 258 -24.81 -56.94 -16.65
N GLN A 259 -24.90 -56.26 -17.80
CA GLN A 259 -25.85 -56.57 -18.87
C GLN A 259 -25.58 -58.00 -19.47
N PHE A 260 -24.26 -58.32 -19.61
CA PHE A 260 -23.91 -59.66 -20.10
C PHE A 260 -24.20 -60.75 -19.06
N ALA A 261 -23.90 -60.52 -17.76
CA ALA A 261 -24.24 -61.46 -16.68
C ALA A 261 -25.75 -61.74 -16.62
N ALA A 262 -26.61 -60.74 -16.88
CA ALA A 262 -28.08 -60.89 -16.85
C ALA A 262 -28.62 -61.76 -17.98
N GLN A 263 -27.83 -62.06 -19.03
CA GLN A 263 -28.19 -62.88 -20.18
C GLN A 263 -27.59 -64.32 -20.13
N LEU A 264 -26.80 -64.62 -19.10
CA LEU A 264 -26.11 -65.93 -18.96
C LEU A 264 -26.96 -66.91 -18.14
N ASP A 265 -27.24 -68.04 -18.72
CA ASP A 265 -27.85 -69.21 -18.04
C ASP A 265 -26.80 -70.18 -17.49
N ASP A 266 -25.58 -70.14 -17.98
CA ASP A 266 -24.46 -71.00 -17.56
C ASP A 266 -23.83 -70.47 -16.26
N ARG A 267 -23.78 -71.32 -15.24
CA ARG A 267 -23.25 -71.01 -13.91
C ARG A 267 -21.73 -70.79 -13.89
N ALA A 268 -20.97 -71.44 -14.77
CA ALA A 268 -19.52 -71.32 -14.89
C ALA A 268 -19.19 -69.97 -15.54
N ALA A 269 -19.81 -69.66 -16.68
CA ALA A 269 -19.67 -68.36 -17.34
C ALA A 269 -20.08 -67.15 -16.48
N LEU A 270 -21.13 -67.33 -15.65
CA LEU A 270 -21.56 -66.32 -14.68
C LEU A 270 -20.48 -66.05 -13.60
N ALA A 271 -19.82 -67.13 -13.10
CA ALA A 271 -18.73 -67.00 -12.11
C ALA A 271 -17.52 -66.22 -12.69
N ASP A 272 -17.17 -66.43 -13.94
CA ASP A 272 -16.09 -65.68 -14.62
C ASP A 272 -16.43 -64.20 -14.78
N VAL A 273 -17.66 -63.87 -15.17
CA VAL A 273 -18.12 -62.49 -15.30
C VAL A 273 -18.15 -61.79 -13.93
N LEU A 274 -18.64 -62.47 -12.87
CA LEU A 274 -18.63 -61.90 -11.50
C LEU A 274 -17.17 -61.63 -11.03
N THR A 275 -16.21 -62.50 -11.36
CA THR A 275 -14.80 -62.31 -11.04
C THR A 275 -14.23 -61.11 -11.80
N ALA A 276 -14.57 -60.94 -13.08
CA ALA A 276 -14.19 -59.76 -13.88
C ALA A 276 -14.81 -58.45 -13.33
N MET A 277 -16.08 -58.50 -12.90
CA MET A 277 -16.76 -57.35 -12.25
C MET A 277 -16.11 -56.98 -10.93
N GLN A 278 -15.72 -57.97 -10.07
CA GLN A 278 -14.98 -57.71 -8.84
C GLN A 278 -13.64 -57.01 -9.13
N THR A 279 -12.94 -57.44 -10.16
CA THR A 279 -11.66 -56.84 -10.60
C THR A 279 -11.86 -55.38 -11.06
N SER A 280 -12.89 -55.13 -11.88
CA SER A 280 -13.27 -53.79 -12.34
C SER A 280 -13.65 -52.86 -11.20
N SER A 281 -14.45 -53.38 -10.23
CA SER A 281 -14.87 -52.63 -9.02
C SER A 281 -13.69 -52.28 -8.12
N ARG A 282 -12.75 -53.23 -7.90
CA ARG A 282 -11.51 -52.95 -7.14
C ARG A 282 -10.63 -51.89 -7.84
N GLY A 283 -10.53 -51.96 -9.17
CA GLY A 283 -9.80 -50.95 -9.97
C GLY A 283 -10.42 -49.53 -9.84
N LEU A 284 -11.76 -49.48 -9.80
CA LEU A 284 -12.46 -48.20 -9.59
C LEU A 284 -12.23 -47.63 -8.17
N ALA A 285 -12.27 -48.50 -7.13
CA ALA A 285 -11.96 -48.12 -5.75
C ALA A 285 -10.52 -47.61 -5.61
N ASP A 286 -9.53 -48.30 -6.25
CA ASP A 286 -8.12 -47.87 -6.28
C ASP A 286 -7.98 -46.48 -6.95
N LEU A 287 -8.63 -46.29 -8.11
CA LEU A 287 -8.63 -45.00 -8.78
C LEU A 287 -9.19 -43.87 -7.91
N THR A 288 -10.34 -44.10 -7.26
CA THR A 288 -10.95 -43.08 -6.38
C THR A 288 -10.09 -42.77 -5.19
N ASN A 289 -9.46 -43.76 -4.55
CA ASN A 289 -8.51 -43.58 -3.46
C ASN A 289 -7.28 -42.77 -3.90
N LYS A 290 -6.73 -43.04 -5.09
CA LYS A 290 -5.61 -42.27 -5.65
C LYS A 290 -5.97 -40.83 -5.96
N LEU A 291 -7.19 -40.55 -6.44
CA LEU A 291 -7.68 -39.19 -6.65
C LEU A 291 -7.86 -38.44 -5.31
N LEU A 292 -8.36 -39.12 -4.27
CA LEU A 292 -8.46 -38.54 -2.94
C LEU A 292 -7.11 -38.22 -2.32
N LEU A 293 -6.13 -39.16 -2.45
CA LEU A 293 -4.75 -38.95 -1.99
C LEU A 293 -4.09 -37.77 -2.72
N LEU A 294 -4.30 -37.64 -4.03
CA LEU A 294 -3.78 -36.53 -4.80
C LEU A 294 -4.35 -35.20 -4.32
N SER A 295 -5.68 -35.16 -4.07
CA SER A 295 -6.35 -33.96 -3.53
C SER A 295 -5.84 -33.61 -2.12
N GLN A 296 -5.57 -34.62 -1.27
CA GLN A 296 -5.01 -34.41 0.07
C GLN A 296 -3.56 -33.89 -0.01
N ALA A 297 -2.75 -34.43 -0.93
CA ALA A 297 -1.38 -33.98 -1.13
C ALA A 297 -1.32 -32.52 -1.63
N GLU A 298 -2.21 -32.11 -2.54
CA GLU A 298 -2.34 -30.73 -2.98
C GLU A 298 -2.75 -29.77 -1.85
N ALA A 299 -3.63 -30.23 -0.94
CA ALA A 299 -4.07 -29.45 0.22
C ALA A 299 -3.00 -29.37 1.32
N ALA A 300 -2.06 -30.31 1.37
CA ALA A 300 -1.04 -30.42 2.43
C ALA A 300 0.02 -29.28 2.39
N ASP A 301 0.11 -28.54 1.29
CA ASP A 301 0.96 -27.34 1.19
C ASP A 301 0.32 -26.10 1.89
N THR A 302 -0.89 -26.22 2.42
CA THR A 302 -1.55 -25.15 3.17
C THR A 302 -1.15 -25.16 4.65
N PRO A 303 -1.02 -23.97 5.31
CA PRO A 303 -0.65 -23.87 6.74
C PRO A 303 -1.60 -24.60 7.71
N ALA A 304 -2.80 -24.95 7.24
CA ALA A 304 -3.80 -25.66 8.04
C ALA A 304 -3.51 -27.18 8.16
N PHE A 305 -2.57 -27.72 7.38
CA PHE A 305 -2.25 -29.15 7.45
C PHE A 305 -1.24 -29.41 8.56
N SER A 306 -1.61 -30.25 9.53
CA SER A 306 -0.77 -30.60 10.68
C SER A 306 0.44 -31.43 10.20
N ARG A 307 1.61 -30.83 10.17
CA ARG A 307 2.89 -31.50 9.95
C ARG A 307 3.31 -32.13 11.27
N SER A 308 3.47 -33.45 11.30
CA SER A 308 3.99 -34.17 12.44
C SER A 308 5.42 -34.68 12.13
N ARG A 309 6.15 -35.03 13.18
CA ARG A 309 7.43 -35.70 13.05
C ARG A 309 7.17 -37.18 12.72
N VAL A 310 7.67 -37.65 11.59
CA VAL A 310 7.40 -39.00 11.07
C VAL A 310 8.74 -39.73 10.89
N ASP A 311 8.82 -40.95 11.37
CA ASP A 311 9.96 -41.84 11.16
C ASP A 311 9.83 -42.54 9.80
N LEU A 312 10.66 -42.13 8.84
CA LEU A 312 10.64 -42.63 7.49
C LEU A 312 11.06 -44.12 7.39
N VAL A 313 11.94 -44.58 8.31
CA VAL A 313 12.38 -45.97 8.39
C VAL A 313 11.21 -46.86 8.82
N ALA A 314 10.46 -46.46 9.84
CA ALA A 314 9.30 -47.22 10.30
C ALA A 314 8.18 -47.25 9.25
N VAL A 315 7.94 -46.13 8.54
CA VAL A 315 6.96 -46.09 7.42
C VAL A 315 7.37 -47.05 6.29
N ALA A 316 8.64 -47.03 5.88
CA ALA A 316 9.10 -47.87 4.79
C ALA A 316 9.04 -49.36 5.18
N ALA A 317 9.45 -49.70 6.40
CA ALA A 317 9.37 -51.08 6.89
C ALA A 317 7.91 -51.60 6.89
N GLY A 318 6.97 -50.79 7.39
CA GLY A 318 5.52 -51.15 7.40
C GLY A 318 4.97 -51.38 5.97
N VAL A 319 5.34 -50.54 5.01
CA VAL A 319 4.93 -50.71 3.61
C VAL A 319 5.53 -51.99 2.99
N LEU A 320 6.80 -52.32 3.29
CA LEU A 320 7.43 -53.54 2.79
C LEU A 320 6.75 -54.78 3.35
N GLU A 321 6.40 -54.79 4.64
CA GLU A 321 5.63 -55.88 5.26
C GLU A 321 4.28 -56.10 4.55
N GLU A 322 3.56 -55.02 4.19
CA GLU A 322 2.29 -55.15 3.45
C GLU A 322 2.50 -55.74 2.01
N LEU A 323 3.63 -55.44 1.38
CA LEU A 323 3.90 -55.84 0.01
C LEU A 323 4.65 -57.19 -0.13
N VAL A 324 5.18 -57.77 0.97
CA VAL A 324 5.88 -59.07 0.97
C VAL A 324 5.07 -60.16 0.25
N ALA A 325 3.80 -60.29 0.57
CA ALA A 325 2.96 -61.33 -0.04
C ALA A 325 2.78 -61.13 -1.57
N LEU A 326 2.77 -59.87 -2.03
CA LEU A 326 2.70 -59.56 -3.46
C LEU A 326 4.04 -59.87 -4.16
N ALA A 327 5.15 -59.49 -3.54
CA ALA A 327 6.50 -59.78 -4.06
C ALA A 327 6.76 -61.27 -4.13
N GLN A 328 6.41 -62.06 -3.11
CA GLN A 328 6.54 -63.52 -3.09
C GLN A 328 5.74 -64.20 -4.19
N ARG A 329 4.50 -63.79 -4.47
CA ARG A 329 3.68 -64.34 -5.57
C ARG A 329 4.35 -64.17 -6.94
N ARG A 330 5.20 -63.18 -7.11
CA ARG A 330 5.95 -62.87 -8.34
C ARG A 330 7.41 -63.29 -8.27
N ASN A 331 7.81 -64.00 -7.23
CA ASN A 331 9.17 -64.45 -6.99
C ASN A 331 10.20 -63.31 -6.94
N ILE A 332 9.81 -62.09 -6.48
CA ILE A 332 10.65 -60.92 -6.43
C ILE A 332 11.41 -60.87 -5.09
N ASP A 333 12.72 -60.62 -5.15
CA ASP A 333 13.58 -60.40 -4.00
C ASP A 333 13.36 -58.93 -3.48
N LEU A 334 12.71 -58.79 -2.33
CA LEU A 334 12.37 -57.50 -1.74
C LEU A 334 13.30 -57.19 -0.57
N GLY A 335 14.26 -56.29 -0.78
CA GLY A 335 15.28 -55.91 0.20
C GLY A 335 15.00 -54.57 0.88
N PHE A 336 15.45 -54.42 2.13
CA PHE A 336 15.45 -53.18 2.89
C PHE A 336 16.84 -52.89 3.46
N GLU A 337 17.36 -51.70 3.20
CA GLU A 337 18.65 -51.23 3.67
C GLU A 337 18.47 -49.85 4.37
N SER A 338 18.97 -49.71 5.58
CA SER A 338 18.98 -48.42 6.28
C SER A 338 20.31 -48.26 7.02
N ALA A 339 20.94 -47.10 6.82
CA ALA A 339 22.13 -46.70 7.57
C ALA A 339 21.82 -46.28 9.01
N HIS A 340 20.55 -45.96 9.31
CA HIS A 340 20.08 -45.43 10.59
C HIS A 340 18.87 -46.23 11.08
N THR A 341 18.74 -46.34 12.42
CA THR A 341 17.56 -46.97 13.04
C THR A 341 16.31 -46.12 12.86
N HIS A 342 16.45 -44.80 12.87
CA HIS A 342 15.37 -43.81 12.74
C HIS A 342 15.82 -42.64 11.87
N VAL A 343 14.96 -42.19 10.98
CA VAL A 343 15.17 -41.02 10.13
C VAL A 343 13.91 -40.18 10.21
N TRP A 344 13.99 -39.04 10.91
CA TRP A 344 12.84 -38.18 11.21
C TRP A 344 12.67 -37.08 10.18
N VAL A 345 11.50 -37.02 9.56
CA VAL A 345 11.11 -36.00 8.59
C VAL A 345 9.82 -35.31 9.03
N ALA A 346 9.62 -34.06 8.62
CA ALA A 346 8.40 -33.31 8.91
C ALA A 346 7.34 -33.55 7.81
N GLY A 347 6.14 -34.03 8.18
CA GLY A 347 5.09 -34.28 7.22
C GLY A 347 3.90 -35.05 7.78
N ASN A 348 3.16 -35.73 6.91
CA ASN A 348 2.02 -36.55 7.28
C ASN A 348 2.37 -38.05 7.05
N GLY A 349 2.27 -38.84 8.11
CA GLY A 349 2.62 -40.27 8.06
C GLY A 349 1.79 -41.06 7.04
N GLY A 350 0.51 -40.77 6.88
CA GLY A 350 -0.35 -41.40 5.90
C GLY A 350 0.02 -41.06 4.47
N LEU A 351 0.44 -39.82 4.20
CA LEU A 351 0.93 -39.42 2.88
C LEU A 351 2.29 -40.06 2.57
N PHE A 352 3.21 -40.12 3.56
CA PHE A 352 4.49 -40.83 3.34
C PHE A 352 4.30 -42.32 3.14
N HIS A 353 3.39 -42.98 3.87
CA HIS A 353 3.03 -44.36 3.62
C HIS A 353 2.54 -44.54 2.17
N ALA A 354 1.60 -43.68 1.72
CA ALA A 354 1.09 -43.73 0.35
C ALA A 354 2.20 -43.48 -0.72
N MET A 355 3.14 -42.58 -0.42
CA MET A 355 4.31 -42.32 -1.29
C MET A 355 5.18 -43.56 -1.44
N VAL A 356 5.61 -44.18 -0.34
CA VAL A 356 6.44 -45.37 -0.36
C VAL A 356 5.69 -46.54 -1.04
N MET A 357 4.40 -46.72 -0.71
CA MET A 357 3.52 -47.72 -1.31
C MET A 357 3.47 -47.57 -2.84
N ASN A 358 3.27 -46.32 -3.35
CA ASN A 358 3.23 -46.10 -4.80
C ASN A 358 4.59 -46.38 -5.48
N LEU A 359 5.72 -46.06 -4.82
CA LEU A 359 7.04 -46.31 -5.36
C LEU A 359 7.34 -47.83 -5.43
N VAL A 360 7.11 -48.55 -4.32
CA VAL A 360 7.42 -49.96 -4.22
C VAL A 360 6.45 -50.82 -5.05
N ASP A 361 5.14 -50.48 -5.05
CA ASP A 361 4.15 -51.18 -5.91
C ASP A 361 4.47 -50.98 -7.39
N ASN A 362 4.90 -49.78 -7.80
CA ASN A 362 5.40 -49.57 -9.19
C ASN A 362 6.61 -50.42 -9.49
N ALA A 363 7.61 -50.47 -8.63
CA ALA A 363 8.80 -51.32 -8.83
C ALA A 363 8.40 -52.77 -8.99
N ILE A 364 7.58 -53.32 -8.07
CA ILE A 364 7.11 -54.71 -8.13
C ILE A 364 6.31 -55.00 -9.42
N ARG A 365 5.51 -54.03 -9.91
CA ARG A 365 4.67 -54.23 -11.11
C ARG A 365 5.47 -54.25 -12.42
N TYR A 366 6.48 -53.41 -12.53
CA TYR A 366 7.21 -53.21 -13.78
C TYR A 366 8.46 -54.10 -13.94
N ILE A 367 8.91 -54.74 -12.86
CA ILE A 367 10.02 -55.69 -12.87
C ILE A 367 9.57 -57.04 -13.42
N HIS A 368 10.52 -57.82 -13.96
CA HIS A 368 10.29 -59.19 -14.38
C HIS A 368 10.19 -60.14 -13.18
N GLU A 369 9.63 -61.33 -13.38
CA GLU A 369 9.62 -62.38 -12.33
C GLU A 369 11.06 -62.79 -11.98
N GLY A 370 11.34 -62.93 -10.68
CA GLY A 370 12.69 -63.23 -10.19
C GLY A 370 13.62 -62.05 -10.09
N GLY A 371 13.12 -60.82 -10.34
CA GLY A 371 13.90 -59.59 -10.19
C GLY A 371 14.04 -59.14 -8.73
N ARG A 372 14.77 -58.03 -8.54
CA ARG A 372 15.07 -57.47 -7.20
C ARG A 372 14.57 -56.04 -7.07
N VAL A 373 13.93 -55.74 -5.93
CA VAL A 373 13.57 -54.39 -5.53
C VAL A 373 14.20 -54.09 -4.16
N THR A 374 14.98 -53.02 -4.05
CA THR A 374 15.63 -52.62 -2.80
C THR A 374 15.13 -51.23 -2.42
N VAL A 375 14.68 -51.10 -1.18
CA VAL A 375 14.37 -49.77 -0.56
C VAL A 375 15.53 -49.43 0.34
N ALA A 376 16.22 -48.32 0.06
CA ALA A 376 17.36 -47.86 0.81
C ALA A 376 17.06 -46.49 1.43
N ILE A 377 17.40 -46.31 2.72
CA ILE A 377 17.24 -45.02 3.44
C ILE A 377 18.59 -44.64 4.03
N ASP A 378 19.01 -43.41 3.69
CA ASP A 378 20.17 -42.77 4.31
C ASP A 378 19.86 -41.32 4.64
N SER A 379 20.78 -40.63 5.34
CA SER A 379 20.69 -39.21 5.58
C SER A 379 22.08 -38.56 5.52
N ALA A 380 22.17 -37.44 4.80
CA ALA A 380 23.36 -36.64 4.66
C ALA A 380 22.95 -35.16 4.57
N ASP A 381 23.78 -34.24 5.08
CA ASP A 381 23.64 -32.79 4.93
C ASP A 381 22.22 -32.23 5.30
N HIS A 382 21.65 -32.73 6.39
CA HIS A 382 20.29 -32.39 6.83
C HIS A 382 19.15 -32.83 5.89
N VAL A 383 19.43 -33.78 4.98
CA VAL A 383 18.46 -34.34 4.05
C VAL A 383 18.34 -35.84 4.24
N ALA A 384 17.12 -36.36 4.33
CA ALA A 384 16.82 -37.78 4.27
C ALA A 384 16.67 -38.20 2.81
N HIS A 385 17.32 -39.28 2.41
CA HIS A 385 17.22 -39.88 1.09
C HIS A 385 16.55 -41.25 1.17
N LEU A 386 15.38 -41.38 0.55
CA LEU A 386 14.72 -42.66 0.33
C LEU A 386 14.92 -43.04 -1.14
N ARG A 387 15.54 -44.15 -1.38
CA ARG A 387 15.78 -44.69 -2.73
C ARG A 387 15.02 -45.98 -2.91
N VAL A 388 14.27 -46.10 -4.00
CA VAL A 388 13.67 -47.34 -4.44
C VAL A 388 14.41 -47.75 -5.74
N ILE A 389 15.07 -48.90 -5.70
CA ILE A 389 15.96 -49.41 -6.72
C ILE A 389 15.36 -50.70 -7.27
N ASP A 390 15.12 -50.74 -8.56
CA ASP A 390 14.65 -51.94 -9.25
C ASP A 390 15.59 -52.30 -10.41
N ASP A 391 15.62 -53.57 -10.79
CA ASP A 391 16.35 -54.11 -11.94
C ASP A 391 15.47 -54.31 -13.20
N GLY A 392 14.36 -53.58 -13.27
CA GLY A 392 13.38 -53.60 -14.35
C GLY A 392 13.87 -52.97 -15.66
N PRO A 393 12.98 -52.72 -16.63
CA PRO A 393 13.33 -52.15 -17.93
C PRO A 393 13.79 -50.69 -17.88
N GLY A 394 13.60 -49.99 -16.72
CA GLY A 394 13.92 -48.58 -16.56
C GLY A 394 12.97 -47.65 -17.33
N ILE A 395 13.32 -46.35 -17.38
CA ILE A 395 12.56 -45.31 -18.08
C ILE A 395 13.48 -44.55 -19.03
N HIS A 396 13.10 -44.48 -20.31
CA HIS A 396 13.85 -43.72 -21.30
C HIS A 396 14.00 -42.24 -20.92
N ALA A 397 15.14 -41.62 -21.22
CA ALA A 397 15.48 -40.28 -20.83
C ALA A 397 14.38 -39.23 -21.21
N GLU A 398 13.80 -39.37 -22.40
CA GLU A 398 12.73 -38.49 -22.91
C GLU A 398 11.43 -38.59 -22.10
N ALA A 399 11.15 -39.75 -21.50
CA ALA A 399 9.95 -39.99 -20.72
C ALA A 399 10.09 -39.59 -19.24
N ARG A 400 11.32 -39.42 -18.70
CA ARG A 400 11.56 -39.20 -17.25
C ARG A 400 10.90 -37.96 -16.68
N GLN A 401 10.76 -36.90 -17.47
CA GLN A 401 10.03 -35.70 -17.02
C GLN A 401 8.52 -35.91 -17.05
N ARG A 402 8.03 -36.64 -18.04
CA ARG A 402 6.60 -36.84 -18.29
C ARG A 402 5.96 -37.88 -17.39
N VAL A 403 6.70 -38.84 -16.85
CA VAL A 403 6.13 -39.88 -15.96
C VAL A 403 5.59 -39.36 -14.66
N PHE A 404 5.87 -38.11 -14.30
CA PHE A 404 5.27 -37.39 -13.18
C PHE A 404 3.99 -36.62 -13.57
N GLU A 405 3.65 -36.58 -14.88
CA GLU A 405 2.39 -35.99 -15.32
C GLU A 405 1.22 -36.89 -14.94
N ARG A 406 0.10 -36.32 -14.58
CA ARG A 406 -1.11 -37.08 -14.20
C ARG A 406 -1.62 -37.87 -15.39
N PHE A 407 -2.02 -39.14 -15.15
CA PHE A 407 -2.54 -40.09 -16.15
C PHE A 407 -1.57 -40.44 -17.29
N TYR A 408 -0.32 -39.98 -17.22
CA TYR A 408 0.70 -40.37 -18.19
C TYR A 408 1.18 -41.79 -17.92
N ARG A 409 1.31 -42.61 -18.98
CA ARG A 409 1.74 -43.98 -18.92
C ARG A 409 2.81 -44.26 -19.99
N ASN A 410 3.90 -44.84 -19.56
CA ASN A 410 5.00 -45.29 -20.43
C ASN A 410 5.04 -46.83 -20.47
N ALA A 411 3.85 -47.48 -20.46
CA ALA A 411 3.73 -48.94 -20.46
C ALA A 411 3.08 -49.44 -21.76
N PRO A 412 3.41 -50.66 -22.22
CA PRO A 412 2.75 -51.27 -23.36
C PRO A 412 1.23 -51.39 -23.17
N PRO A 413 0.44 -51.37 -24.25
CA PRO A 413 -1.01 -51.59 -24.17
C PRO A 413 -1.34 -52.89 -23.46
N GLY A 414 -2.27 -52.87 -22.50
CA GLY A 414 -2.73 -54.05 -21.76
C GLY A 414 -2.19 -54.22 -20.34
N GLN A 415 -1.17 -53.49 -19.92
CA GLN A 415 -0.75 -53.54 -18.52
C GLN A 415 -1.69 -52.67 -17.63
N PRO A 416 -2.13 -53.15 -16.46
CA PRO A 416 -3.00 -52.36 -15.57
C PRO A 416 -2.23 -51.21 -14.92
N GLY A 417 -2.86 -50.04 -14.84
CA GLY A 417 -2.28 -48.88 -14.15
C GLY A 417 -3.03 -47.57 -14.44
N THR A 418 -3.14 -46.71 -13.46
CA THR A 418 -3.89 -45.45 -13.55
C THR A 418 -3.07 -44.26 -14.05
N GLY A 419 -1.74 -44.35 -14.03
CA GLY A 419 -0.84 -43.21 -14.34
C GLY A 419 -0.83 -42.13 -13.30
N LEU A 420 -1.33 -42.41 -12.07
CA LEU A 420 -1.39 -41.43 -10.96
C LEU A 420 -0.28 -41.66 -9.92
N GLY A 421 0.33 -42.84 -9.82
CA GLY A 421 1.26 -43.18 -8.74
C GLY A 421 2.45 -42.23 -8.61
N LEU A 422 3.21 -41.97 -9.69
CA LEU A 422 4.35 -41.05 -9.65
C LEU A 422 3.89 -39.56 -9.53
N ALA A 423 2.72 -39.21 -10.04
CA ALA A 423 2.15 -37.87 -9.82
C ALA A 423 1.83 -37.65 -8.33
N ILE A 424 1.25 -38.63 -7.65
CA ILE A 424 1.02 -38.58 -6.19
C ILE A 424 2.33 -38.45 -5.42
N VAL A 425 3.35 -39.23 -5.79
CA VAL A 425 4.69 -39.13 -5.18
C VAL A 425 5.24 -37.70 -5.31
N LYS A 426 5.18 -37.11 -6.50
CA LYS A 426 5.67 -35.75 -6.76
C LYS A 426 4.93 -34.70 -5.88
N GLU A 427 3.62 -34.78 -5.80
CA GLU A 427 2.82 -33.82 -4.98
C GLU A 427 3.12 -33.99 -3.48
N ILE A 428 3.23 -35.22 -2.96
CA ILE A 428 3.57 -35.46 -1.55
C ILE A 428 4.97 -34.93 -1.23
N VAL A 429 5.93 -35.16 -2.09
CA VAL A 429 7.31 -34.72 -1.95
C VAL A 429 7.37 -33.19 -2.00
N ALA A 430 6.68 -32.56 -2.94
CA ALA A 430 6.60 -31.10 -3.06
C ALA A 430 5.94 -30.47 -1.82
N ALA A 431 4.83 -31.03 -1.32
CA ALA A 431 4.15 -30.56 -0.09
C ALA A 431 5.04 -30.70 1.16
N SER A 432 6.04 -31.59 1.12
CA SER A 432 7.03 -31.78 2.18
C SER A 432 8.34 -31.02 1.93
N HIS A 433 8.37 -30.06 0.98
CA HIS A 433 9.55 -29.28 0.56
C HIS A 433 10.74 -30.13 0.12
N GLY A 434 10.48 -31.33 -0.37
CA GLY A 434 11.48 -32.27 -0.90
C GLY A 434 11.63 -32.20 -2.43
N THR A 435 12.45 -33.10 -2.94
CA THR A 435 12.65 -33.32 -4.39
C THR A 435 12.59 -34.80 -4.71
N VAL A 436 12.08 -35.14 -5.90
CA VAL A 436 12.10 -36.49 -6.44
C VAL A 436 12.84 -36.52 -7.77
N THR A 437 13.74 -37.48 -7.93
CA THR A 437 14.57 -37.65 -9.15
C THR A 437 14.56 -39.09 -9.61
N LEU A 438 14.77 -39.29 -10.92
CA LEU A 438 14.88 -40.58 -11.55
C LEU A 438 16.26 -40.72 -12.18
N SER A 439 16.96 -41.82 -11.88
CA SER A 439 18.21 -42.15 -12.47
C SER A 439 18.19 -43.61 -12.99
N PRO A 440 18.99 -43.96 -14.00
CA PRO A 440 19.15 -45.34 -14.39
C PRO A 440 19.79 -46.16 -13.26
N GLY A 441 19.45 -47.44 -13.14
CA GLY A 441 20.10 -48.33 -12.19
C GLY A 441 21.57 -48.60 -12.55
N GLU A 442 22.23 -49.41 -11.72
CA GLU A 442 23.61 -49.84 -11.96
C GLU A 442 23.71 -50.56 -13.32
N ASP A 443 24.78 -50.34 -14.04
CA ASP A 443 24.99 -50.85 -15.42
C ASP A 443 23.97 -50.37 -16.46
N GLY A 444 23.19 -49.32 -16.19
CA GLY A 444 22.21 -48.78 -17.12
C GLY A 444 20.90 -49.60 -17.23
N ARG A 445 20.74 -50.62 -16.39
CA ARG A 445 19.51 -51.40 -16.27
C ARG A 445 18.76 -51.03 -15.00
N GLY A 446 17.42 -51.12 -15.05
CA GLY A 446 16.57 -50.75 -13.90
C GLY A 446 16.34 -49.26 -13.74
N LEU A 447 15.71 -48.92 -12.65
CA LEU A 447 15.36 -47.55 -12.26
C LEU A 447 15.72 -47.33 -10.79
N ILE A 448 16.29 -46.18 -10.52
CA ILE A 448 16.44 -45.63 -9.15
C ILE A 448 15.55 -44.42 -9.02
N VAL A 449 14.57 -44.50 -8.13
CA VAL A 449 13.76 -43.33 -7.73
C VAL A 449 14.30 -42.82 -6.41
N THR A 450 14.82 -41.61 -6.40
CA THR A 450 15.36 -40.98 -5.20
C THR A 450 14.41 -39.84 -4.73
N VAL A 451 13.92 -39.98 -3.53
CA VAL A 451 13.15 -38.93 -2.79
C VAL A 451 14.06 -38.32 -1.75
N SER A 452 14.22 -37.01 -1.79
CA SER A 452 15.03 -36.26 -0.84
C SER A 452 14.10 -35.34 -0.01
N LEU A 453 14.09 -35.49 1.30
CA LEU A 453 13.23 -34.76 2.24
C LEU A 453 14.09 -34.06 3.30
N PRO A 454 13.76 -32.84 3.72
CA PRO A 454 14.47 -32.17 4.81
C PRO A 454 14.26 -32.93 6.12
N LEU A 455 15.35 -33.12 6.89
CA LEU A 455 15.27 -33.70 8.23
C LEU A 455 14.51 -32.77 9.16
N SER A 456 13.66 -33.31 10.03
CA SER A 456 13.00 -32.56 11.07
C SER A 456 14.02 -32.19 12.15
N SER A 457 14.22 -30.90 12.42
CA SER A 457 15.06 -30.43 13.53
C SER A 457 14.35 -30.69 14.87
N GLU A 458 15.13 -30.99 15.94
CA GLU A 458 14.57 -31.20 17.29
C GLU A 458 13.87 -29.96 17.85
N ALA A 459 14.10 -28.78 17.29
CA ALA A 459 13.54 -27.50 17.74
C ALA A 459 12.02 -27.34 17.46
N GLU A 460 11.43 -28.06 16.53
CA GLU A 460 10.00 -27.95 16.18
C GLU A 460 9.06 -28.71 17.13
N SER A 461 9.59 -29.56 18.01
CA SER A 461 8.77 -30.35 18.99
C SER A 461 8.30 -29.54 20.18
N ASN A 462 8.87 -28.37 20.50
CA ASN A 462 8.58 -27.58 21.71
C ASN A 462 7.66 -26.35 21.47
N ALA A 463 7.07 -26.21 20.28
CA ALA A 463 6.21 -25.07 19.94
C ALA A 463 4.71 -25.45 19.86
N ARG A 464 4.24 -26.33 20.76
CA ARG A 464 2.80 -26.59 20.97
C ARG A 464 2.43 -26.46 22.42
#